data_8ef7d3761ee41551a46d3bbad496efe1
#
_entry.id   8ef7d3761ee41551a46d3bbad496efe1
#
_cell.length_a   1.000
_cell.length_b   1.000
_cell.length_c   1.000
_cell.angle_alpha   90.00
_cell.angle_beta   90.00
_cell.angle_gamma   90.00
#
_symmetry.space_group_name_H-M   'P 1'
#
loop_
_entity.id
_entity.type
_entity.pdbx_description
1 polymer ?
#
loop_
_entity_poly.entity_id
_entity_poly.type
_entity_poly.pdbx_seq_one_letter_code
_entity_poly.pdbx_strand_id
1 'polypeptide(L)'
;MSKVSNSMNIIELKNVGKSFDDVVVVEDFNLEVKKGEFVTFLGPSGCGKTTTLRMIAGFEIPTEGHITLNGEDISKLPPYERPINTVFQRYALFPHLNIYDNIAFGLKLKTNEVTYKKDNGKIITRKEKLSKKEIDKKVKRALEIVDLEGFEKRSVDTLSGGQQQRIAIARAIVNEPQIL
;
A
#
# COMPACT_ATOMS: atom_id res chain seq x y z
N MET A 1 -5.72 -18.97 -34.09
CA MET A 1 -6.49 -18.71 -32.86
C MET A 1 -5.54 -18.16 -31.80
N SER A 2 -5.45 -16.85 -31.68
CA SER A 2 -4.62 -16.19 -30.65
C SER A 2 -5.30 -16.36 -29.29
N LYS A 3 -4.59 -16.97 -28.33
CA LYS A 3 -5.01 -16.97 -26.93
C LYS A 3 -5.06 -15.51 -26.47
N VAL A 4 -6.25 -14.94 -26.32
CA VAL A 4 -6.47 -13.74 -25.54
C VAL A 4 -6.13 -14.13 -24.10
N SER A 5 -4.95 -13.73 -23.63
CA SER A 5 -4.64 -13.77 -22.20
C SER A 5 -5.58 -12.79 -21.52
N ASN A 6 -6.60 -13.29 -20.88
CA ASN A 6 -7.50 -12.49 -20.03
C ASN A 6 -6.68 -12.07 -18.80
N SER A 7 -5.83 -11.02 -18.96
CA SER A 7 -5.10 -10.44 -17.83
C SER A 7 -6.15 -9.72 -16.99
N MET A 8 -6.55 -10.32 -15.87
CA MET A 8 -7.46 -9.70 -14.92
C MET A 8 -6.91 -8.34 -14.48
N ASN A 9 -7.75 -7.32 -14.53
CA ASN A 9 -7.45 -6.02 -13.97
C ASN A 9 -7.22 -6.17 -12.46
N ILE A 10 -6.14 -5.57 -11.94
CA ILE A 10 -5.88 -5.59 -10.50
C ILE A 10 -6.74 -4.57 -9.78
N ILE A 11 -6.96 -3.40 -10.41
CA ILE A 11 -7.84 -2.36 -9.88
C ILE A 11 -8.68 -1.78 -11.01
N GLU A 12 -9.94 -1.51 -10.70
CA GLU A 12 -10.87 -0.84 -11.62
C GLU A 12 -11.59 0.27 -10.88
N LEU A 13 -11.68 1.43 -11.52
CA LEU A 13 -12.51 2.55 -11.12
C LEU A 13 -13.63 2.68 -12.15
N LYS A 14 -14.90 2.67 -11.71
CA LYS A 14 -16.07 2.77 -12.60
C LYS A 14 -16.97 3.92 -12.19
N ASN A 15 -17.08 4.92 -13.06
CA ASN A 15 -17.89 6.15 -12.87
C ASN A 15 -17.61 6.83 -11.53
N VAL A 16 -16.32 6.85 -11.11
CA VAL A 16 -15.92 7.37 -9.80
C VAL A 16 -16.03 8.87 -9.80
N GLY A 17 -16.85 9.39 -8.88
CA GLY A 17 -17.03 10.80 -8.61
C GLY A 17 -16.70 11.16 -7.16
N LYS A 18 -16.24 12.39 -6.95
CA LYS A 18 -16.02 12.98 -5.63
C LYS A 18 -16.40 14.42 -5.59
N SER A 19 -17.34 14.74 -4.71
CA SER A 19 -17.69 16.10 -4.33
C SER A 19 -17.34 16.35 -2.88
N PHE A 20 -16.93 17.58 -2.58
CA PHE A 20 -16.80 18.11 -1.23
C PHE A 20 -17.80 19.29 -1.13
N ASP A 21 -18.76 19.14 -0.26
CA ASP A 21 -19.94 20.03 -0.22
C ASP A 21 -20.54 20.17 -1.64
N ASP A 22 -20.63 21.37 -2.18
CA ASP A 22 -21.18 21.66 -3.51
C ASP A 22 -20.11 21.69 -4.63
N VAL A 23 -18.85 21.36 -4.32
CA VAL A 23 -17.74 21.41 -5.29
C VAL A 23 -17.40 20.02 -5.81
N VAL A 24 -17.64 19.77 -7.11
CA VAL A 24 -17.22 18.56 -7.78
C VAL A 24 -15.72 18.63 -8.06
N VAL A 25 -14.96 17.67 -7.55
CA VAL A 25 -13.48 17.59 -7.70
C VAL A 25 -13.06 16.47 -8.66
N VAL A 26 -13.81 15.38 -8.69
CA VAL A 26 -13.65 14.28 -9.64
C VAL A 26 -15.02 13.93 -10.18
N GLU A 27 -15.15 13.81 -11.50
CA GLU A 27 -16.39 13.51 -12.18
C GLU A 27 -16.17 12.37 -13.16
N ASP A 28 -17.03 11.34 -13.09
CA ASP A 28 -17.08 10.19 -13.99
C ASP A 28 -15.71 9.59 -14.37
N PHE A 29 -14.81 9.44 -13.38
CA PHE A 29 -13.48 8.93 -13.62
C PHE A 29 -13.48 7.41 -13.77
N ASN A 30 -12.96 6.94 -14.90
CA ASN A 30 -12.89 5.53 -15.26
C ASN A 30 -11.44 5.14 -15.50
N LEU A 31 -10.98 4.02 -14.90
CA LEU A 31 -9.62 3.50 -15.02
C LEU A 31 -9.59 2.00 -14.82
N GLU A 32 -8.87 1.30 -15.68
CA GLU A 32 -8.54 -0.11 -15.51
C GLU A 32 -7.03 -0.29 -15.51
N VAL A 33 -6.48 -0.96 -14.51
CA VAL A 33 -5.04 -1.24 -14.38
C VAL A 33 -4.84 -2.73 -14.24
N LYS A 34 -3.94 -3.27 -15.05
CA LYS A 34 -3.53 -4.68 -15.00
C LYS A 34 -2.40 -4.88 -14.00
N LYS A 35 -2.25 -6.11 -13.55
CA LYS A 35 -1.15 -6.47 -12.67
C LYS A 35 0.20 -6.18 -13.32
N GLY A 36 1.07 -5.46 -12.61
CA GLY A 36 2.43 -5.12 -13.07
C GLY A 36 2.49 -3.86 -13.94
N GLU A 37 1.37 -3.17 -14.17
CA GLU A 37 1.38 -1.90 -14.88
C GLU A 37 1.87 -0.77 -13.97
N PHE A 38 2.55 0.19 -14.60
CA PHE A 38 2.93 1.47 -14.01
C PHE A 38 2.05 2.57 -14.61
N VAL A 39 1.28 3.25 -13.77
CA VAL A 39 0.32 4.28 -14.17
C VAL A 39 0.74 5.64 -13.64
N THR A 40 0.70 6.67 -14.48
CA THR A 40 1.00 8.04 -14.12
C THR A 40 -0.21 8.94 -14.37
N PHE A 41 -0.64 9.68 -13.34
CA PHE A 41 -1.66 10.71 -13.46
C PHE A 41 -1.01 12.05 -13.80
N LEU A 42 -1.29 12.56 -15.00
CA LEU A 42 -0.82 13.87 -15.47
C LEU A 42 -1.98 14.86 -15.49
N GLY A 43 -1.67 16.13 -15.23
CA GLY A 43 -2.64 17.23 -15.29
C GLY A 43 -2.25 18.40 -14.39
N PRO A 44 -2.94 19.54 -14.51
CA PRO A 44 -2.66 20.75 -13.72
C PRO A 44 -2.99 20.56 -12.23
N SER A 45 -2.55 21.50 -11.39
CA SER A 45 -2.97 21.54 -9.98
C SER A 45 -4.49 21.65 -9.87
N GLY A 46 -5.07 20.93 -8.92
CA GLY A 46 -6.51 20.98 -8.67
C GLY A 46 -7.38 20.08 -9.54
N CYS A 47 -6.82 19.36 -10.54
CA CYS A 47 -7.62 18.47 -11.41
C CYS A 47 -7.96 17.10 -10.79
N GLY A 48 -7.97 16.97 -9.49
CA GLY A 48 -8.45 15.74 -8.81
C GLY A 48 -7.45 14.60 -8.63
N LYS A 49 -6.20 14.66 -9.14
CA LYS A 49 -5.21 13.57 -9.04
C LYS A 49 -5.01 13.04 -7.62
N THR A 50 -4.71 13.94 -6.70
CA THR A 50 -4.49 13.57 -5.30
C THR A 50 -5.76 13.01 -4.66
N THR A 51 -6.93 13.56 -4.99
CA THR A 51 -8.23 13.07 -4.50
C THR A 51 -8.49 11.66 -5.02
N THR A 52 -8.22 11.38 -6.30
CA THR A 52 -8.35 10.05 -6.89
C THR A 52 -7.41 9.04 -6.19
N LEU A 53 -6.14 9.40 -6.01
CA LEU A 53 -5.19 8.55 -5.26
C LEU A 53 -5.63 8.32 -3.81
N ARG A 54 -6.20 9.34 -3.15
CA ARG A 54 -6.76 9.20 -1.79
C ARG A 54 -7.97 8.28 -1.74
N MET A 55 -8.83 8.32 -2.77
CA MET A 55 -9.96 7.38 -2.90
C MET A 55 -9.48 5.94 -3.12
N ILE A 56 -8.48 5.72 -3.97
CA ILE A 56 -7.85 4.41 -4.18
C ILE A 56 -7.25 3.88 -2.87
N ALA A 57 -6.55 4.72 -2.12
CA ALA A 57 -5.91 4.36 -0.86
C ALA A 57 -6.88 4.27 0.35
N GLY A 58 -8.15 4.69 0.19
CA GLY A 58 -9.16 4.62 1.24
C GLY A 58 -9.16 5.79 2.24
N PHE A 59 -8.41 6.85 1.96
CA PHE A 59 -8.44 8.09 2.77
C PHE A 59 -9.62 8.98 2.43
N GLU A 60 -10.27 8.74 1.29
CA GLU A 60 -11.52 9.39 0.88
C GLU A 60 -12.48 8.31 0.35
N ILE A 61 -13.77 8.50 0.61
CA ILE A 61 -14.82 7.65 0.08
C ILE A 61 -15.37 8.33 -1.18
N PRO A 62 -15.49 7.61 -2.32
CA PRO A 62 -16.18 8.15 -3.49
C PRO A 62 -17.60 8.61 -3.15
N THR A 63 -18.03 9.72 -3.75
CA THR A 63 -19.43 10.15 -3.67
C THR A 63 -20.31 9.32 -4.61
N GLU A 64 -19.73 8.93 -5.76
CA GLU A 64 -20.36 8.12 -6.80
C GLU A 64 -19.39 7.08 -7.34
N GLY A 65 -19.95 6.05 -7.99
CA GLY A 65 -19.17 4.98 -8.60
C GLY A 65 -18.53 4.00 -7.62
N HIS A 66 -17.67 3.14 -8.14
CA HIS A 66 -17.08 2.03 -7.40
C HIS A 66 -15.60 1.87 -7.72
N ILE A 67 -14.85 1.43 -6.72
CA ILE A 67 -13.43 1.02 -6.83
C ILE A 67 -13.35 -0.45 -6.45
N THR A 68 -12.90 -1.29 -7.38
CA THR A 68 -12.72 -2.72 -7.11
C THR A 68 -11.24 -3.09 -7.17
N LEU A 69 -10.82 -4.01 -6.31
CA LEU A 69 -9.49 -4.61 -6.28
C LEU A 69 -9.63 -6.12 -6.43
N ASN A 70 -9.03 -6.70 -7.48
CA ASN A 70 -9.23 -8.11 -7.85
C ASN A 70 -10.71 -8.53 -7.94
N GLY A 71 -11.59 -7.61 -8.35
CA GLY A 71 -13.04 -7.84 -8.46
C GLY A 71 -13.83 -7.62 -7.17
N GLU A 72 -13.19 -7.35 -6.03
CA GLU A 72 -13.84 -7.04 -4.76
C GLU A 72 -14.00 -5.53 -4.59
N ASP A 73 -15.19 -5.06 -4.21
CA ASP A 73 -15.47 -3.64 -3.96
C ASP A 73 -14.75 -3.19 -2.68
N ILE A 74 -13.82 -2.24 -2.84
CA ILE A 74 -13.07 -1.63 -1.74
C ILE A 74 -13.50 -0.19 -1.45
N SER A 75 -14.51 0.33 -2.12
CA SER A 75 -14.90 1.76 -2.08
C SER A 75 -15.09 2.29 -0.65
N LYS A 76 -15.65 1.47 0.24
CA LYS A 76 -15.95 1.81 1.64
C LYS A 76 -14.96 1.25 2.64
N LEU A 77 -13.99 0.43 2.22
CA LEU A 77 -13.00 -0.13 3.12
C LEU A 77 -12.03 0.96 3.61
N PRO A 78 -11.70 0.98 4.90
CA PRO A 78 -10.71 1.91 5.43
C PRO A 78 -9.29 1.54 4.94
N PRO A 79 -8.31 2.48 5.00
CA PRO A 79 -6.96 2.26 4.46
C PRO A 79 -6.26 1.01 5.00
N TYR A 80 -6.45 0.68 6.28
CA TYR A 80 -5.77 -0.44 6.93
C TYR A 80 -6.31 -1.82 6.51
N GLU A 81 -7.47 -1.89 5.87
CA GLU A 81 -8.05 -3.12 5.32
C GLU A 81 -7.71 -3.32 3.84
N ARG A 82 -7.13 -2.30 3.17
CA ARG A 82 -6.74 -2.38 1.77
C ARG A 82 -5.30 -2.88 1.63
N PRO A 83 -5.01 -3.86 0.77
CA PRO A 83 -3.63 -4.28 0.48
C PRO A 83 -2.92 -3.28 -0.45
N ILE A 84 -3.04 -1.99 -0.15
CA ILE A 84 -2.53 -0.84 -0.89
C ILE A 84 -1.68 -0.01 0.06
N ASN A 85 -0.47 0.36 -0.35
CA ASN A 85 0.37 1.27 0.41
C ASN A 85 0.62 2.55 -0.37
N THR A 86 0.73 3.66 0.36
CA THR A 86 0.98 4.99 -0.20
C THR A 86 2.28 5.57 0.34
N VAL A 87 3.11 6.10 -0.55
CA VAL A 87 4.25 6.94 -0.18
C VAL A 87 3.78 8.40 -0.20
N PHE A 88 3.81 9.06 0.95
CA PHE A 88 3.36 10.46 1.07
C PHE A 88 4.42 11.44 0.56
N GLN A 89 3.98 12.57 0.00
CA GLN A 89 4.85 13.62 -0.53
C GLN A 89 5.85 14.17 0.51
N ARG A 90 5.48 14.23 1.79
CA ARG A 90 6.35 14.62 2.92
C ARG A 90 6.89 13.41 3.70
N TYR A 91 6.95 12.24 3.05
CA TYR A 91 7.49 10.96 3.53
C TYR A 91 6.81 10.39 4.79
N ALA A 92 6.27 11.22 5.68
CA ALA A 92 5.56 10.85 6.91
C ALA A 92 6.31 9.80 7.76
N LEU A 93 7.65 9.89 7.83
CA LEU A 93 8.45 9.04 8.71
C LEU A 93 8.19 9.40 10.17
N PHE A 94 8.24 8.40 11.05
CA PHE A 94 8.09 8.59 12.48
C PHE A 94 9.41 9.12 13.07
N PRO A 95 9.49 10.39 13.51
CA PRO A 95 10.76 11.01 13.91
C PRO A 95 11.35 10.41 15.20
N HIS A 96 10.51 9.84 16.04
CA HIS A 96 10.89 9.20 17.31
C HIS A 96 11.35 7.75 17.15
N LEU A 97 11.29 7.19 15.94
CA LEU A 97 11.74 5.84 15.62
C LEU A 97 13.01 5.89 14.76
N ASN A 98 13.91 4.92 14.96
CA ASN A 98 15.03 4.72 14.05
C ASN A 98 14.54 4.17 12.69
N ILE A 99 15.45 3.99 11.74
CA ILE A 99 15.13 3.52 10.39
C ILE A 99 14.54 2.11 10.40
N TYR A 100 15.15 1.20 11.17
CA TYR A 100 14.63 -0.17 11.31
C TYR A 100 13.17 -0.16 11.81
N ASP A 101 12.90 0.58 12.88
CA ASP A 101 11.57 0.63 13.48
C ASP A 101 10.54 1.32 12.59
N ASN A 102 10.95 2.32 11.80
CA ASN A 102 10.11 2.92 10.76
C ASN A 102 9.67 1.88 9.72
N ILE A 103 10.61 1.10 9.19
CA ILE A 103 10.31 0.07 8.17
C ILE A 103 9.53 -1.08 8.80
N ALA A 104 9.92 -1.56 9.97
CA ALA A 104 9.30 -2.68 10.65
C ALA A 104 7.91 -2.37 11.23
N PHE A 105 7.47 -1.10 11.26
CA PHE A 105 6.26 -0.68 11.96
C PHE A 105 5.03 -1.49 11.56
N GLY A 106 4.73 -1.57 10.27
CA GLY A 106 3.60 -2.34 9.75
C GLY A 106 3.73 -3.85 9.99
N LEU A 107 4.96 -4.39 9.86
CA LEU A 107 5.22 -5.81 10.09
C LEU A 107 4.96 -6.24 11.55
N LYS A 108 5.26 -5.36 12.52
CA LYS A 108 5.01 -5.63 13.95
C LYS A 108 3.52 -5.71 14.30
N LEU A 109 2.66 -5.07 13.50
CA LEU A 109 1.20 -5.08 13.66
C LEU A 109 0.55 -6.22 12.90
N LYS A 110 1.20 -6.71 11.83
CA LYS A 110 0.65 -7.76 10.96
C LYS A 110 0.59 -9.10 11.70
N THR A 111 -0.54 -9.78 11.53
CA THR A 111 -0.71 -11.17 11.97
C THR A 111 -0.96 -12.05 10.75
N ASN A 112 -0.34 -13.22 10.73
CA ASN A 112 -0.57 -14.25 9.71
C ASN A 112 -1.45 -15.35 10.28
N GLU A 113 -2.30 -15.92 9.47
CA GLU A 113 -3.03 -17.13 9.83
C GLU A 113 -2.13 -18.34 9.61
N VAL A 114 -1.82 -19.04 10.70
CA VAL A 114 -1.00 -20.26 10.67
C VAL A 114 -1.90 -21.45 11.00
N THR A 115 -1.88 -22.44 10.12
CA THR A 115 -2.72 -23.64 10.25
C THR A 115 -1.87 -24.79 10.80
N TYR A 116 -2.31 -25.35 11.91
CA TYR A 116 -1.70 -26.50 12.58
C TYR A 116 -2.58 -27.74 12.44
N LYS A 117 -1.98 -28.88 12.11
CA LYS A 117 -2.65 -30.18 12.15
C LYS A 117 -2.26 -30.87 13.47
N LYS A 118 -3.23 -31.12 14.34
CA LYS A 118 -3.01 -31.88 15.57
C LYS A 118 -2.87 -33.38 15.27
N ASP A 119 -2.28 -34.13 16.21
CA ASP A 119 -2.08 -35.60 16.09
C ASP A 119 -3.39 -36.37 15.89
N ASN A 120 -4.52 -35.83 16.37
CA ASN A 120 -5.86 -36.36 16.15
C ASN A 120 -6.51 -36.00 14.82
N GLY A 121 -5.74 -35.42 13.88
CA GLY A 121 -6.19 -34.98 12.55
C GLY A 121 -6.95 -33.65 12.52
N LYS A 122 -7.20 -33.02 13.67
CA LYS A 122 -7.94 -31.74 13.74
C LYS A 122 -7.08 -30.59 13.26
N ILE A 123 -7.62 -29.80 12.33
CA ILE A 123 -6.98 -28.58 11.80
C ILE A 123 -7.39 -27.41 12.72
N ILE A 124 -6.39 -26.63 13.15
CA ILE A 124 -6.58 -25.39 13.94
C ILE A 124 -5.84 -24.26 13.25
N THR A 125 -6.55 -23.16 12.96
CA THR A 125 -5.97 -21.92 12.45
C THR A 125 -5.81 -20.93 13.61
N ARG A 126 -4.62 -20.35 13.75
CA ARG A 126 -4.32 -19.30 14.74
C ARG A 126 -3.71 -18.09 14.05
N LYS A 127 -4.02 -16.90 14.57
CA LYS A 127 -3.35 -15.65 14.15
C LYS A 127 -2.05 -15.49 14.95
N GLU A 128 -0.92 -15.46 14.27
CA GLU A 128 0.40 -15.30 14.87
C GLU A 128 1.11 -14.08 14.30
N LYS A 129 1.84 -13.36 15.16
CA LYS A 129 2.70 -12.27 14.71
C LYS A 129 3.94 -12.82 14.03
N LEU A 130 4.51 -12.04 13.11
CA LEU A 130 5.81 -12.36 12.52
C LEU A 130 6.89 -12.48 13.61
N SER A 131 7.74 -13.47 13.50
CA SER A 131 8.90 -13.62 14.37
C SER A 131 9.89 -12.49 14.14
N LYS A 132 10.71 -12.17 15.14
CA LYS A 132 11.77 -11.16 15.02
C LYS A 132 12.70 -11.47 13.84
N LYS A 133 13.06 -12.73 13.63
CA LYS A 133 13.94 -13.19 12.53
C LYS A 133 13.33 -12.90 11.15
N GLU A 134 12.01 -13.09 11.00
CA GLU A 134 11.31 -12.78 9.75
C GLU A 134 11.24 -11.28 9.49
N ILE A 135 10.95 -10.49 10.53
CA ILE A 135 10.96 -9.01 10.45
C ILE A 135 12.35 -8.53 10.06
N ASP A 136 13.41 -9.00 10.73
CA ASP A 136 14.80 -8.63 10.43
C ASP A 136 15.15 -8.92 8.97
N LYS A 137 14.75 -10.08 8.45
CA LYS A 137 14.99 -10.47 7.05
C LYS A 137 14.28 -9.54 6.07
N LYS A 138 13.01 -9.22 6.34
CA LYS A 138 12.20 -8.33 5.48
C LYS A 138 12.74 -6.90 5.50
N VAL A 139 13.10 -6.37 6.67
CA VAL A 139 13.67 -5.02 6.80
C VAL A 139 15.00 -4.90 6.07
N LYS A 140 15.92 -5.88 6.24
CA LYS A 140 17.19 -5.90 5.50
C LYS A 140 16.96 -5.89 4.00
N ARG A 141 16.06 -6.76 3.52
CA ARG A 141 15.74 -6.81 2.09
C ARG A 141 15.15 -5.50 1.57
N ALA A 142 14.30 -4.83 2.34
CA ALA A 142 13.75 -3.53 1.97
C ALA A 142 14.82 -2.44 1.90
N LEU A 143 15.81 -2.46 2.80
CA LEU A 143 16.96 -1.54 2.78
C LEU A 143 17.88 -1.81 1.58
N GLU A 144 18.15 -3.06 1.24
CA GLU A 144 18.88 -3.45 0.03
C GLU A 144 18.23 -2.88 -1.24
N ILE A 145 16.90 -2.98 -1.38
CA ILE A 145 16.16 -2.48 -2.56
C ILE A 145 16.32 -0.97 -2.75
N VAL A 146 16.54 -0.23 -1.68
CA VAL A 146 16.68 1.24 -1.73
C VAL A 146 18.11 1.73 -1.53
N ASP A 147 19.13 0.84 -1.59
CA ASP A 147 20.56 1.11 -1.42
C ASP A 147 20.88 1.89 -0.13
N LEU A 148 20.34 1.43 1.01
CA LEU A 148 20.54 2.01 2.34
C LEU A 148 20.85 0.97 3.42
N GLU A 149 21.59 -0.11 3.05
CA GLU A 149 22.09 -1.09 4.01
C GLU A 149 22.99 -0.43 5.06
N GLY A 150 22.90 -0.91 6.29
CA GLY A 150 23.67 -0.36 7.41
C GLY A 150 23.08 0.90 8.04
N PHE A 151 21.91 1.38 7.55
CA PHE A 151 21.24 2.55 8.11
C PHE A 151 20.24 2.22 9.23
N GLU A 152 20.05 0.96 9.58
CA GLU A 152 19.01 0.46 10.48
C GLU A 152 18.91 1.24 11.79
N LYS A 153 20.06 1.56 12.38
CA LYS A 153 20.13 2.22 13.71
C LYS A 153 20.14 3.75 13.65
N ARG A 154 20.17 4.33 12.44
CA ARG A 154 20.19 5.79 12.29
C ARG A 154 18.86 6.41 12.66
N SER A 155 18.90 7.66 13.10
CA SER A 155 17.73 8.50 13.33
C SER A 155 17.28 9.18 12.02
N VAL A 156 15.98 9.46 11.88
CA VAL A 156 15.38 10.04 10.67
C VAL A 156 15.96 11.43 10.36
N ASP A 157 16.22 12.23 11.38
CA ASP A 157 16.75 13.59 11.30
C ASP A 157 18.19 13.68 10.75
N THR A 158 18.93 12.56 10.80
CA THR A 158 20.28 12.47 10.23
C THR A 158 20.31 12.21 8.73
N LEU A 159 19.14 12.02 8.11
CA LEU A 159 19.00 11.67 6.70
C LEU A 159 18.76 12.90 5.82
N SER A 160 19.35 12.89 4.60
CA SER A 160 18.96 13.82 3.55
C SER A 160 17.51 13.54 3.10
N GLY A 161 16.86 14.53 2.45
CA GLY A 161 15.49 14.38 1.93
C GLY A 161 15.34 13.19 0.97
N GLY A 162 16.32 12.95 0.08
CA GLY A 162 16.32 11.78 -0.81
C GLY A 162 16.46 10.45 -0.06
N GLN A 163 17.26 10.42 1.02
CA GLN A 163 17.34 9.23 1.88
C GLN A 163 16.04 8.99 2.64
N GLN A 164 15.41 10.04 3.18
CA GLN A 164 14.10 9.94 3.84
C GLN A 164 13.04 9.40 2.87
N GLN A 165 13.04 9.87 1.61
CA GLN A 165 12.13 9.36 0.57
C GLN A 165 12.36 7.87 0.33
N ARG A 166 13.60 7.42 0.18
CA ARG A 166 13.93 6.01 -0.01
C ARG A 166 13.52 5.15 1.18
N ILE A 167 13.67 5.63 2.42
CA ILE A 167 13.16 4.92 3.60
C ILE A 167 11.63 4.85 3.60
N ALA A 168 10.92 5.90 3.19
CA ALA A 168 9.47 5.86 3.06
C ALA A 168 9.01 4.82 2.02
N ILE A 169 9.75 4.70 0.90
CA ILE A 169 9.53 3.63 -0.09
C ILE A 169 9.78 2.26 0.53
N ALA A 170 10.92 2.05 1.22
CA ALA A 170 11.23 0.79 1.91
C ALA A 170 10.12 0.40 2.90
N ARG A 171 9.61 1.36 3.70
CA ARG A 171 8.48 1.15 4.61
C ARG A 171 7.19 0.75 3.89
N ALA A 172 6.97 1.27 2.69
CA ALA A 172 5.78 0.93 1.92
C ALA A 172 5.88 -0.46 1.28
N ILE A 173 7.03 -0.81 0.69
CA ILE A 173 7.21 -2.09 0.00
C ILE A 173 7.38 -3.29 0.93
N VAL A 174 7.87 -3.09 2.16
CA VAL A 174 8.17 -4.19 3.11
C VAL A 174 6.95 -5.04 3.45
N ASN A 175 5.75 -4.46 3.37
CA ASN A 175 4.48 -5.15 3.60
C ASN A 175 4.01 -5.96 2.40
N GLU A 176 4.72 -5.91 1.27
CA GLU A 176 4.38 -6.59 0.01
C GLU A 176 2.94 -6.24 -0.44
N PRO A 177 2.64 -4.94 -0.63
CA PRO A 177 1.31 -4.52 -1.06
C PRO A 177 1.02 -5.00 -2.50
N GLN A 178 -0.25 -5.12 -2.84
CA GLN A 178 -0.66 -5.44 -4.21
C GLN A 178 -0.56 -4.21 -5.12
N ILE A 179 -0.73 -3.02 -4.55
CA ILE A 179 -0.59 -1.71 -5.23
C ILE A 179 0.27 -0.80 -4.35
N LEU A 180 1.20 -0.10 -4.98
CA LEU A 180 2.04 0.94 -4.39
C LEU A 180 1.79 2.25 -5.13
#